data_f797e3ebf94fe495c4650e1ac7ac1218
#
_entry.id   f797e3ebf94fe495c4650e1ac7ac1218
#
_cell.length_a   1.000
_cell.length_b   1.000
_cell.length_c   1.000
_cell.angle_alpha   90.00
_cell.angle_beta   90.00
_cell.angle_gamma   90.00
#
_symmetry.space_group_name_H-M   'P 1'
#
loop_
_entity.id
_entity.type
_entity.pdbx_description
1 polymer ?
#
loop_
_entity_poly.entity_id
_entity_poly.type
_entity_poly.pdbx_seq_one_letter_code
_entity_poly.pdbx_strand_id
1 'polypeptide(L)'
;MTPLTQSRIATVRHHMALEVTHDWDAVLATFEHPRYEMHGGGQVFDGAAAVRRYFELSRTPFPDQDNEIISIAADEAADTVLVEFWLTGTHTGPLRVGNTTVEPTGRRFRVRMAATFEFAPGSDKIICERPYFDQGAVLRALDLA
;
A
#
# COMPACT_ATOMS: atom_id res chain seq x y z
N MET A 1 -0.63 -25.38 5.82
CA MET A 1 -1.06 -24.26 4.96
C MET A 1 -1.62 -24.82 3.66
N THR A 2 -2.83 -24.41 3.30
CA THR A 2 -3.48 -24.89 2.07
C THR A 2 -2.81 -24.31 0.82
N PRO A 3 -2.95 -24.93 -0.36
CA PRO A 3 -2.47 -24.35 -1.61
C PRO A 3 -3.07 -22.97 -1.90
N LEU A 4 -4.34 -22.75 -1.59
CA LEU A 4 -4.98 -21.44 -1.78
C LEU A 4 -4.32 -20.36 -0.89
N THR A 5 -4.09 -20.67 0.37
CA THR A 5 -3.40 -19.74 1.28
C THR A 5 -1.98 -19.42 0.79
N GLN A 6 -1.24 -20.43 0.33
CA GLN A 6 0.09 -20.22 -0.25
C GLN A 6 0.03 -19.30 -1.48
N SER A 7 -0.93 -19.53 -2.36
CA SER A 7 -1.13 -18.74 -3.57
C SER A 7 -1.49 -17.29 -3.25
N ARG A 8 -2.36 -17.07 -2.25
CA ARG A 8 -2.73 -15.71 -1.79
C ARG A 8 -1.55 -14.97 -1.20
N ILE A 9 -0.75 -15.62 -0.37
CA ILE A 9 0.47 -15.02 0.18
C ILE A 9 1.44 -14.66 -0.95
N ALA A 10 1.61 -15.54 -1.94
CA ALA A 10 2.44 -15.26 -3.10
C ALA A 10 1.91 -14.04 -3.90
N THR A 11 0.60 -13.92 -4.07
CA THR A 11 -0.02 -12.76 -4.73
C THR A 11 0.30 -11.46 -3.98
N VAL A 12 0.17 -11.45 -2.65
CA VAL A 12 0.48 -10.26 -1.84
C VAL A 12 1.96 -9.88 -1.95
N ARG A 13 2.87 -10.84 -1.86
CA ARG A 13 4.31 -10.59 -2.03
C ARG A 13 4.61 -10.01 -3.41
N HIS A 14 4.03 -10.58 -4.44
CA HIS A 14 4.19 -10.12 -5.81
C HIS A 14 3.64 -8.70 -6.01
N HIS A 15 2.43 -8.43 -5.49
CA HIS A 15 1.82 -7.12 -5.51
C HIS A 15 2.72 -6.05 -4.87
N MET A 16 3.24 -6.33 -3.68
CA MET A 16 4.09 -5.40 -2.95
C MET A 16 5.43 -5.16 -3.66
N ALA A 17 6.00 -6.18 -4.29
CA ALA A 17 7.22 -6.03 -5.09
C ALA A 17 6.98 -5.18 -6.35
N LEU A 18 5.84 -5.36 -7.01
CA LEU A 18 5.48 -4.59 -8.20
C LEU A 18 5.24 -3.11 -7.89
N GLU A 19 4.71 -2.77 -6.72
CA GLU A 19 4.47 -1.38 -6.32
C GLU A 19 5.74 -0.54 -6.32
N VAL A 20 6.91 -1.14 -6.09
CA VAL A 20 8.21 -0.46 -6.09
C VAL A 20 8.66 -0.09 -7.51
N THR A 21 8.21 -0.85 -8.51
CA THR A 21 8.62 -0.65 -9.91
C THR A 21 7.86 0.45 -10.63
N HIS A 22 6.74 0.92 -10.08
CA HIS A 22 5.78 1.82 -10.70
C HIS A 22 5.11 1.26 -11.97
N ASP A 23 5.18 -0.05 -12.18
CA ASP A 23 4.42 -0.73 -13.23
C ASP A 23 2.96 -0.90 -12.76
N TRP A 24 2.19 0.16 -12.89
CA TRP A 24 0.83 0.18 -12.36
C TRP A 24 -0.10 -0.81 -13.06
N ASP A 25 0.13 -1.09 -14.33
CA ASP A 25 -0.64 -2.13 -15.03
C ASP A 25 -0.41 -3.49 -14.40
N ALA A 26 0.84 -3.82 -14.07
CA ALA A 26 1.17 -5.08 -13.41
C ALA A 26 0.60 -5.15 -11.99
N VAL A 27 0.64 -4.04 -11.24
CA VAL A 27 0.05 -3.98 -9.91
C VAL A 27 -1.46 -4.20 -9.99
N LEU A 28 -2.13 -3.51 -10.90
CA LEU A 28 -3.59 -3.64 -11.10
C LEU A 28 -3.99 -5.07 -11.51
N ALA A 29 -3.12 -5.78 -12.23
CA ALA A 29 -3.38 -7.17 -12.63
C ALA A 29 -3.38 -8.16 -11.46
N THR A 30 -2.90 -7.78 -10.28
CA THR A 30 -3.00 -8.61 -9.07
C THR A 30 -4.40 -8.60 -8.45
N PHE A 31 -5.25 -7.68 -8.89
CA PHE A 31 -6.63 -7.56 -8.43
C PHE A 31 -7.58 -8.26 -9.40
N GLU A 32 -8.64 -8.84 -8.87
CA GLU A 32 -9.85 -9.15 -9.61
C GLU A 32 -10.66 -7.87 -9.83
N HIS A 33 -10.80 -7.07 -8.76
CA HIS A 33 -11.37 -5.74 -8.81
C HIS A 33 -10.50 -4.78 -7.99
N PRO A 34 -9.80 -3.81 -8.62
CA PRO A 34 -8.97 -2.85 -7.90
C PRO A 34 -9.79 -1.99 -6.95
N ARG A 35 -9.43 -2.03 -5.67
CA ARG A 35 -10.08 -1.23 -4.63
C ARG A 35 -9.13 -1.03 -3.46
N TYR A 36 -9.05 0.22 -2.98
CA TYR A 36 -8.35 0.59 -1.74
C TYR A 36 -9.31 1.30 -0.81
N GLU A 37 -9.31 0.90 0.46
CA GLU A 37 -10.03 1.60 1.53
C GLU A 37 -9.00 2.11 2.53
N MET A 38 -8.89 3.43 2.66
CA MET A 38 -7.88 4.06 3.50
C MET A 38 -8.38 4.16 4.93
N HIS A 39 -7.58 3.65 5.86
CA HIS A 39 -7.83 3.82 7.29
C HIS A 39 -7.57 5.27 7.71
N GLY A 40 -8.38 5.78 8.62
CA GLY A 40 -8.25 7.13 9.16
C GLY A 40 -9.02 8.17 8.35
N GLY A 41 -8.63 8.43 7.12
CA GLY A 41 -9.27 9.42 6.26
C GLY A 41 -10.61 8.97 5.67
N GLY A 42 -10.88 7.67 5.67
CA GLY A 42 -12.11 7.10 5.12
C GLY A 42 -12.23 7.18 3.59
N GLN A 43 -11.14 7.49 2.91
CA GLN A 43 -11.12 7.58 1.45
C GLN A 43 -11.21 6.19 0.83
N VAL A 44 -11.98 6.09 -0.25
CA VAL A 44 -12.13 4.87 -1.04
C VAL A 44 -11.74 5.16 -2.47
N PHE A 45 -10.85 4.33 -3.01
CA PHE A 45 -10.47 4.35 -4.42
C PHE A 45 -11.00 3.07 -5.05
N ASP A 46 -12.01 3.17 -5.88
CA ASP A 46 -12.70 2.02 -6.45
C ASP A 46 -12.54 2.00 -7.97
N GLY A 47 -12.09 0.86 -8.49
CA GLY A 47 -11.85 0.66 -9.92
C GLY A 47 -10.45 1.03 -10.36
N ALA A 48 -10.06 0.54 -11.54
CA ALA A 48 -8.69 0.67 -12.05
C ALA A 48 -8.22 2.12 -12.18
N ALA A 49 -9.07 3.01 -12.70
CA ALA A 49 -8.69 4.42 -12.91
C ALA A 49 -8.45 5.15 -11.58
N ALA A 50 -9.32 4.93 -10.59
CA ALA A 50 -9.19 5.56 -9.28
C ALA A 50 -7.97 5.03 -8.52
N VAL A 51 -7.73 3.71 -8.57
CA VAL A 51 -6.58 3.08 -7.91
C VAL A 51 -5.27 3.52 -8.56
N ARG A 52 -5.21 3.61 -9.90
CA ARG A 52 -4.04 4.16 -10.60
C ARG A 52 -3.74 5.58 -10.15
N ARG A 53 -4.76 6.42 -10.04
CA ARG A 53 -4.59 7.79 -9.56
C ARG A 53 -4.04 7.83 -8.14
N TYR A 54 -4.53 6.96 -7.26
CA TYR A 54 -4.00 6.81 -5.91
C TYR A 54 -2.50 6.47 -5.93
N PHE A 55 -2.08 5.51 -6.75
CA PHE A 55 -0.66 5.18 -6.88
C PHE A 55 0.17 6.38 -7.30
N GLU A 56 -0.25 7.08 -8.34
CA GLU A 56 0.48 8.26 -8.86
C GLU A 56 0.58 9.35 -7.80
N LEU A 57 -0.52 9.68 -7.12
CA LEU A 57 -0.55 10.70 -6.08
C LEU A 57 0.33 10.31 -4.88
N SER A 58 0.29 9.06 -4.46
CA SER A 58 1.05 8.60 -3.29
C SER A 58 2.56 8.56 -3.54
N ARG A 59 2.99 8.39 -4.80
CA ARG A 59 4.40 8.34 -5.17
C ARG A 59 4.99 9.72 -5.53
N THR A 60 4.16 10.73 -5.73
CA THR A 60 4.64 12.08 -6.05
C THR A 60 5.61 12.62 -5.01
N PRO A 61 5.30 12.62 -3.69
CA PRO A 61 6.26 13.08 -2.70
C PRO A 61 7.43 12.13 -2.46
N PHE A 62 7.24 10.84 -2.72
CA PHE A 62 8.20 9.78 -2.40
C PHE A 62 8.38 8.83 -3.58
N PRO A 63 9.08 9.28 -4.65
CA PRO A 63 9.22 8.46 -5.87
C PRO A 63 9.98 7.15 -5.64
N ASP A 64 10.83 7.09 -4.62
CA ASP A 64 11.63 5.93 -4.24
C ASP A 64 10.96 5.06 -3.16
N GLN A 65 9.65 5.23 -2.93
CA GLN A 65 8.94 4.46 -1.91
C GLN A 65 9.19 2.96 -2.07
N ASP A 66 9.56 2.33 -0.97
CA ASP A 66 9.88 0.91 -0.91
C ASP A 66 9.24 0.28 0.32
N ASN A 67 9.19 -1.04 0.33
CA ASN A 67 8.65 -1.79 1.46
C ASN A 67 9.54 -2.99 1.80
N GLU A 68 9.54 -3.35 3.09
CA GLU A 68 10.23 -4.52 3.60
C GLU A 68 9.27 -5.29 4.51
N ILE A 69 8.86 -6.48 4.08
CA ILE A 69 7.90 -7.30 4.82
C ILE A 69 8.53 -7.81 6.11
N ILE A 70 7.87 -7.54 7.23
CA ILE A 70 8.26 -8.03 8.56
C ILE A 70 7.61 -9.39 8.81
N SER A 71 6.30 -9.48 8.61
CA SER A 71 5.54 -10.72 8.78
C SER A 71 4.32 -10.71 7.88
N ILE A 72 3.88 -11.90 7.54
CA ILE A 72 2.69 -12.09 6.72
C ILE A 72 1.91 -13.29 7.29
N ALA A 73 0.61 -13.13 7.42
CA ALA A 73 -0.29 -14.13 7.96
C ALA A 73 -1.57 -14.18 7.15
N ALA A 74 -2.26 -15.29 7.19
CA ALA A 74 -3.52 -15.47 6.48
C ALA A 74 -4.61 -15.94 7.44
N ASP A 75 -5.81 -15.39 7.27
CA ASP A 75 -7.03 -15.90 7.86
C ASP A 75 -7.89 -16.47 6.72
N GLU A 76 -7.86 -17.78 6.57
CA GLU A 76 -8.56 -18.46 5.47
C GLU A 76 -10.08 -18.36 5.61
N ALA A 77 -10.59 -18.36 6.84
CA ALA A 77 -12.03 -18.23 7.10
C ALA A 77 -12.56 -16.84 6.73
N ALA A 78 -11.72 -15.82 6.81
CA ALA A 78 -12.08 -14.44 6.46
C ALA A 78 -11.64 -14.05 5.05
N ASP A 79 -11.08 -14.97 4.26
CA ASP A 79 -10.53 -14.70 2.94
C ASP A 79 -9.53 -13.53 2.93
N THR A 80 -8.69 -13.44 3.95
CA THR A 80 -7.83 -12.28 4.18
C THR A 80 -6.37 -12.69 4.38
N VAL A 81 -5.45 -11.87 3.84
CA VAL A 81 -4.02 -11.92 4.16
C VAL A 81 -3.65 -10.60 4.84
N LEU A 82 -2.90 -10.70 5.93
CA LEU A 82 -2.41 -9.54 6.70
C LEU A 82 -0.91 -9.46 6.55
N VAL A 83 -0.39 -8.25 6.38
CA VAL A 83 1.04 -8.02 6.28
C VAL A 83 1.46 -6.85 7.16
N GLU A 84 2.54 -7.03 7.91
CA GLU A 84 3.23 -5.95 8.61
C GLU A 84 4.56 -5.71 7.91
N PHE A 85 4.90 -4.43 7.70
CA PHE A 85 6.09 -4.09 6.93
C PHE A 85 6.63 -2.71 7.29
N TRP A 86 7.90 -2.49 6.96
CA TRP A 86 8.50 -1.17 6.94
C TRP A 86 8.22 -0.50 5.61
N LEU A 87 7.73 0.74 5.67
CA LEU A 87 7.64 1.61 4.50
C LEU A 87 8.75 2.63 4.59
N THR A 88 9.47 2.81 3.50
CA THR A 88 10.57 3.78 3.39
C THR A 88 10.34 4.70 2.21
N GLY A 89 10.93 5.88 2.27
CA GLY A 89 10.91 6.82 1.17
C GLY A 89 11.75 8.05 1.46
N THR A 90 12.08 8.79 0.40
CA THR A 90 12.79 10.05 0.48
C THR A 90 11.88 11.17 -0.05
N HIS A 91 11.74 12.23 0.71
CA HIS A 91 10.88 13.36 0.38
C HIS A 91 11.55 14.24 -0.69
N THR A 92 11.33 13.90 -1.95
CA THR A 92 11.92 14.59 -3.11
C THR A 92 10.88 15.22 -4.03
N GLY A 93 9.60 15.06 -3.75
CA GLY A 93 8.51 15.72 -4.45
C GLY A 93 7.58 16.46 -3.49
N PRO A 94 6.68 17.32 -4.00
CA PRO A 94 5.76 18.07 -3.15
C PRO A 94 4.83 17.14 -2.37
N LEU A 95 4.65 17.43 -1.08
CA LEU A 95 3.79 16.68 -0.17
C LEU A 95 2.60 17.55 0.24
N ARG A 96 1.41 17.04 0.03
CA ARG A 96 0.19 17.69 0.48
C ARG A 96 -0.14 17.28 1.92
N VAL A 97 -0.25 18.30 2.80
CA VAL A 97 -0.68 18.11 4.19
C VAL A 97 -1.88 19.03 4.42
N GLY A 98 -3.09 18.48 4.44
CA GLY A 98 -4.31 19.26 4.47
C GLY A 98 -4.42 20.16 3.22
N ASN A 99 -4.53 21.46 3.42
CA ASN A 99 -4.56 22.45 2.34
C ASN A 99 -3.18 23.05 2.02
N THR A 100 -2.12 22.55 2.66
CA THR A 100 -0.76 23.07 2.49
C THR A 100 0.06 22.10 1.66
N THR A 101 0.87 22.63 0.75
CA THR A 101 1.89 21.89 0.04
C THR A 101 3.25 22.14 0.69
N VAL A 102 3.91 21.06 1.10
CA VAL A 102 5.26 21.12 1.67
C VAL A 102 6.26 20.80 0.57
N GLU A 103 7.18 21.71 0.35
CA GLU A 103 8.24 21.52 -0.63
C GLU A 103 9.20 20.41 -0.19
N PRO A 104 9.89 19.74 -1.14
CA PRO A 104 10.79 18.63 -0.82
C PRO A 104 11.84 19.00 0.23
N THR A 105 11.97 18.17 1.27
CA THR A 105 12.96 18.34 2.33
C THR A 105 14.25 17.56 2.07
N GLY A 106 14.21 16.57 1.19
CA GLY A 106 15.29 15.62 0.98
C GLY A 106 15.47 14.61 2.11
N ARG A 107 14.62 14.64 3.13
CA ARG A 107 14.71 13.74 4.29
C ARG A 107 14.09 12.39 3.98
N ARG A 108 14.57 11.38 4.70
CA ARG A 108 14.07 10.00 4.58
C ARG A 108 13.15 9.66 5.74
N PHE A 109 12.17 8.80 5.47
CA PHE A 109 11.38 8.17 6.52
C PHE A 109 11.48 6.64 6.44
N ARG A 110 11.30 6.01 7.59
CA ARG A 110 11.11 4.57 7.76
C ARG A 110 10.08 4.36 8.84
N VAL A 111 8.89 3.92 8.46
CA VAL A 111 7.77 3.76 9.38
C VAL A 111 7.21 2.35 9.29
N ARG A 112 6.74 1.83 10.42
CA ARG A 112 6.05 0.55 10.45
C ARG A 112 4.59 0.76 10.12
N MET A 113 4.08 -0.08 9.23
CA MET A 113 2.67 -0.09 8.90
C MET A 113 2.17 -1.51 8.61
N ALA A 114 0.89 -1.63 8.41
CA ALA A 114 0.24 -2.89 8.08
C ALA A 114 -0.78 -2.68 6.97
N ALA A 115 -1.13 -3.76 6.30
CA ALA A 115 -2.23 -3.78 5.34
C ALA A 115 -2.96 -5.12 5.41
N THR A 116 -4.26 -5.08 5.13
CA THR A 116 -5.05 -6.28 4.91
C THR A 116 -5.44 -6.36 3.45
N PHE A 117 -5.38 -7.58 2.91
CA PHE A 117 -5.75 -7.88 1.53
C PHE A 117 -6.91 -8.86 1.56
N GLU A 118 -8.04 -8.46 1.02
CA GLU A 118 -9.23 -9.31 0.94
C GLU A 118 -9.29 -9.97 -0.44
N PHE A 119 -9.70 -11.24 -0.44
CA PHE A 119 -9.83 -12.05 -1.64
C PHE A 119 -11.28 -12.52 -1.79
N ALA A 120 -11.72 -12.70 -3.03
CA ALA A 120 -12.97 -13.38 -3.29
C ALA A 120 -12.86 -14.86 -2.86
N PRO A 121 -13.95 -15.49 -2.38
CA PRO A 121 -13.92 -16.90 -1.99
C PRO A 121 -13.35 -17.78 -3.11
N GLY A 122 -12.37 -18.61 -2.78
CA GLY A 122 -11.73 -19.54 -3.72
C GLY A 122 -10.76 -18.91 -4.71
N SER A 123 -10.55 -17.60 -4.66
CA SER A 123 -9.66 -16.87 -5.58
C SER A 123 -8.36 -16.47 -4.90
N ASP A 124 -7.29 -16.34 -5.68
CA ASP A 124 -6.01 -15.75 -5.26
C ASP A 124 -5.81 -14.35 -5.86
N LYS A 125 -6.88 -13.72 -6.34
CA LYS A 125 -6.90 -12.34 -6.81
C LYS A 125 -7.51 -11.43 -5.75
N ILE A 126 -6.88 -10.27 -5.54
CA ILE A 126 -7.28 -9.30 -4.53
C ILE A 126 -8.55 -8.58 -4.95
N ILE A 127 -9.48 -8.34 -4.02
CA ILE A 127 -10.66 -7.51 -4.26
C ILE A 127 -10.67 -6.22 -3.45
N CYS A 128 -9.80 -6.10 -2.45
CA CYS A 128 -9.63 -4.87 -1.69
C CYS A 128 -8.33 -4.90 -0.90
N GLU A 129 -7.61 -3.78 -0.91
CA GLU A 129 -6.51 -3.55 0.03
C GLU A 129 -6.92 -2.47 1.03
N ARG A 130 -6.64 -2.71 2.31
CA ARG A 130 -6.86 -1.73 3.39
C ARG A 130 -5.52 -1.44 4.06
N PRO A 131 -4.84 -0.35 3.65
CA PRO A 131 -3.61 0.08 4.34
C PRO A 131 -3.96 0.73 5.68
N TYR A 132 -3.23 0.35 6.71
CA TYR A 132 -3.27 0.99 8.03
C TYR A 132 -2.02 1.82 8.17
N PHE A 133 -2.15 3.11 7.93
CA PHE A 133 -1.04 4.03 7.70
C PHE A 133 -1.17 5.22 8.64
N ASP A 134 -0.09 5.50 9.38
CA ASP A 134 -0.01 6.68 10.25
C ASP A 134 0.79 7.79 9.54
N GLN A 135 0.07 8.73 8.93
CA GLN A 135 0.71 9.88 8.29
C GLN A 135 1.48 10.74 9.30
N GLY A 136 1.01 10.81 10.53
CA GLY A 136 1.73 11.53 11.60
C GLY A 136 3.11 10.96 11.85
N ALA A 137 3.28 9.65 11.77
CA ALA A 137 4.59 9.01 11.91
C ALA A 137 5.54 9.43 10.78
N VAL A 138 5.04 9.51 9.54
CA VAL A 138 5.84 9.99 8.40
C VAL A 138 6.25 11.44 8.61
N LEU A 139 5.30 12.31 8.98
CA LEU A 139 5.59 13.73 9.21
C LEU A 139 6.62 13.93 10.32
N ARG A 140 6.52 13.19 11.42
CA ARG A 140 7.52 13.22 12.49
C ARG A 140 8.90 12.77 12.01
N ALA A 141 8.95 11.72 11.21
CA ALA A 141 10.21 11.21 10.66
C ALA A 141 10.86 12.22 9.71
N LEU A 142 10.06 13.04 9.02
CA LEU A 142 10.53 14.11 8.15
C LEU A 142 10.76 15.44 8.87
N ASP A 143 10.58 15.47 10.20
CA ASP A 143 10.69 16.66 11.03
C ASP A 143 9.69 17.78 10.61
N LEU A 144 8.48 17.37 10.23
CA LEU A 144 7.40 18.26 9.78
C LEU A 144 6.25 18.33 10.79
N ALA A 145 6.36 17.61 11.91
CA ALA A 145 5.35 17.61 12.97
C ALA A 145 6.00 17.55 14.35
#